data_55b0593b5e28f472d33f1b0921892b94
#
_entry.id   55b0593b5e28f472d33f1b0921892b94
#
_cell.length_a   1.000
_cell.length_b   1.000
_cell.length_c   1.000
_cell.angle_alpha   90.00
_cell.angle_beta   90.00
_cell.angle_gamma   90.00
#
_symmetry.space_group_name_H-M   'P 1'
#
loop_
_entity.id
_entity.type
_entity.pdbx_description
1 polymer ?
#
loop_
_entity_poly.entity_id
_entity_poly.type
_entity_poly.pdbx_seq_one_letter_code
_entity_poly.pdbx_strand_id
1 'polypeptide(L)'
;SHIKDYGHNPNYISDAVLKKSKLYLSSDINTIVKNSDFLVFAVPSVFLKSTLKNLTVSIKNKVVFSAIKGIVPENNTIVGEFFHNQYNVPCKNIGVITGPCHAEEIALERLSYITVACNDVKKAEFFANSLSSRYVKTVVSDDIYGTEYSSVLKNVVALASGICHGLGYGDNFQAVLVSNA
;
A
#
# COMPACT_ATOMS: atom_id res chain seq x y z
N SER A 1 -13.61 5.78 19.97
CA SER A 1 -13.57 5.07 18.69
C SER A 1 -13.36 3.59 18.95
N HIS A 2 -13.88 2.71 18.10
CA HIS A 2 -13.81 1.25 18.28
C HIS A 2 -12.40 0.74 18.62
N ILE A 3 -11.38 1.21 17.89
CA ILE A 3 -9.99 0.83 18.18
C ILE A 3 -9.53 1.28 19.59
N LYS A 4 -9.96 2.47 20.05
CA LYS A 4 -9.64 2.92 21.42
C LYS A 4 -10.31 2.04 22.48
N ASP A 5 -11.51 1.60 22.22
CA ASP A 5 -12.33 0.86 23.18
C ASP A 5 -11.94 -0.62 23.22
N TYR A 6 -11.83 -1.26 22.05
CA TYR A 6 -11.67 -2.71 21.89
C TYR A 6 -10.28 -3.15 21.44
N GLY A 7 -9.43 -2.26 20.90
CA GLY A 7 -8.06 -2.59 20.49
C GLY A 7 -7.92 -3.31 19.15
N HIS A 8 -8.97 -3.38 18.35
CA HIS A 8 -8.94 -4.00 17.02
C HIS A 8 -9.78 -3.21 16.00
N ASN A 9 -9.62 -3.52 14.71
CA ASN A 9 -10.44 -2.94 13.66
C ASN A 9 -11.85 -3.58 13.67
N PRO A 10 -12.93 -2.80 13.56
CA PRO A 10 -14.30 -3.32 13.72
C PRO A 10 -14.74 -4.29 12.61
N ASN A 11 -14.23 -4.13 11.38
CA ASN A 11 -14.81 -4.75 10.20
C ASN A 11 -13.95 -5.82 9.55
N TYR A 12 -12.61 -5.80 9.74
CA TYR A 12 -11.70 -6.58 8.91
C TYR A 12 -10.73 -7.46 9.69
N ILE A 13 -10.34 -7.08 10.90
CA ILE A 13 -9.24 -7.73 11.62
C ILE A 13 -9.60 -7.82 13.11
N SER A 14 -10.57 -8.68 13.45
CA SER A 14 -10.95 -8.90 14.86
C SER A 14 -9.88 -9.68 15.63
N ASP A 15 -9.11 -10.53 14.92
CA ASP A 15 -8.13 -11.44 15.54
C ASP A 15 -6.79 -10.75 15.88
N ALA A 16 -6.52 -9.58 15.26
CA ALA A 16 -5.31 -8.82 15.55
C ALA A 16 -5.55 -7.77 16.64
N VAL A 17 -5.00 -8.01 17.83
CA VAL A 17 -5.07 -7.05 18.94
C VAL A 17 -3.95 -6.01 18.82
N LEU A 18 -4.36 -4.75 18.64
CA LEU A 18 -3.43 -3.61 18.57
C LEU A 18 -3.04 -3.14 19.96
N LYS A 19 -1.73 -3.04 20.25
CA LYS A 19 -1.22 -2.53 21.52
C LYS A 19 -1.50 -1.04 21.65
N LYS A 20 -2.52 -0.66 22.44
CA LYS A 20 -2.96 0.74 22.63
C LYS A 20 -1.83 1.69 23.03
N SER A 21 -0.86 1.21 23.82
CA SER A 21 0.33 2.00 24.24
C SER A 21 1.26 2.40 23.09
N LYS A 22 1.14 1.75 21.93
CA LYS A 22 1.94 2.04 20.73
C LYS A 22 1.15 2.82 19.67
N LEU A 23 -0.10 3.17 19.96
CA LEU A 23 -0.98 3.83 19.01
C LEU A 23 -1.29 5.26 19.45
N TYR A 24 -1.09 6.20 18.55
CA TYR A 24 -1.65 7.53 18.63
C TYR A 24 -2.74 7.66 17.56
N LEU A 25 -3.98 7.86 17.97
CA LEU A 25 -5.14 7.92 17.08
C LEU A 25 -5.70 9.34 17.04
N SER A 26 -5.73 9.94 15.85
CA SER A 26 -6.32 11.25 15.60
C SER A 26 -7.13 11.23 14.30
N SER A 27 -8.19 12.02 14.25
CA SER A 27 -8.92 12.34 13.02
C SER A 27 -8.35 13.60 12.33
N ASP A 28 -7.42 14.31 12.96
CA ASP A 28 -6.73 15.45 12.38
C ASP A 28 -5.45 14.99 11.68
N ILE A 29 -5.48 15.03 10.35
CA ILE A 29 -4.33 14.66 9.51
C ILE A 29 -3.11 15.54 9.77
N ASN A 30 -3.30 16.83 10.08
CA ASN A 30 -2.20 17.77 10.30
C ASN A 30 -1.41 17.40 11.56
N THR A 31 -2.10 17.00 12.63
CA THR A 31 -1.47 16.53 13.86
C THR A 31 -0.64 15.27 13.61
N ILE A 32 -1.16 14.31 12.85
CA ILE A 32 -0.44 13.08 12.49
C ILE A 32 0.80 13.43 11.67
N VAL A 33 0.66 14.23 10.63
CA VAL A 33 1.77 14.59 9.72
C VAL A 33 2.88 15.35 10.46
N LYS A 34 2.54 16.27 11.37
CA LYS A 34 3.53 16.99 12.17
C LYS A 34 4.43 16.06 12.99
N ASN A 35 3.84 15.02 13.56
CA ASN A 35 4.49 14.11 14.51
C ASN A 35 5.05 12.83 13.87
N SER A 36 5.09 12.74 12.55
CA SER A 36 5.56 11.56 11.81
C SER A 36 6.65 11.93 10.82
N ASP A 37 7.71 11.14 10.73
CA ASP A 37 8.75 11.27 9.70
C ASP A 37 8.43 10.41 8.48
N PHE A 38 7.81 9.25 8.69
CA PHE A 38 7.32 8.36 7.67
C PHE A 38 5.78 8.42 7.62
N LEU A 39 5.24 8.59 6.43
CA LEU A 39 3.79 8.63 6.18
C LEU A 39 3.42 7.45 5.29
N VAL A 40 2.45 6.66 5.70
CA VAL A 40 1.89 5.57 4.89
C VAL A 40 0.46 5.92 4.52
N PHE A 41 0.20 6.05 3.23
CA PHE A 41 -1.15 6.27 2.71
C PHE A 41 -1.78 4.94 2.28
N ALA A 42 -2.89 4.59 2.93
CA ALA A 42 -3.60 3.33 2.74
C ALA A 42 -5.11 3.54 2.62
N VAL A 43 -5.51 4.44 1.73
CA VAL A 43 -6.92 4.71 1.38
C VAL A 43 -7.16 4.29 -0.06
N PRO A 44 -8.39 3.98 -0.50
CA PRO A 44 -8.67 3.78 -1.92
C PRO A 44 -8.30 5.01 -2.73
N SER A 45 -7.74 4.82 -3.94
CA SER A 45 -7.20 5.90 -4.79
C SER A 45 -8.22 7.02 -5.07
N VAL A 46 -9.49 6.66 -5.23
CA VAL A 46 -10.60 7.59 -5.45
C VAL A 46 -10.84 8.56 -4.28
N PHE A 47 -10.41 8.20 -3.08
CA PHE A 47 -10.56 9.03 -1.88
C PHE A 47 -9.29 9.78 -1.49
N LEU A 48 -8.18 9.60 -2.20
CA LEU A 48 -6.90 10.19 -1.83
C LEU A 48 -6.98 11.72 -1.76
N LYS A 49 -7.50 12.36 -2.80
CA LYS A 49 -7.63 13.84 -2.84
C LYS A 49 -8.56 14.36 -1.75
N SER A 50 -9.71 13.72 -1.54
CA SER A 50 -10.65 14.14 -0.50
C SER A 50 -10.04 13.98 0.90
N THR A 51 -9.27 12.93 1.14
CA THR A 51 -8.53 12.72 2.39
C THR A 51 -7.49 13.82 2.63
N LEU A 52 -6.82 14.27 1.56
CA LEU A 52 -5.78 15.30 1.64
C LEU A 52 -6.32 16.73 1.60
N LYS A 53 -7.62 16.93 1.37
CA LYS A 53 -8.24 18.28 1.25
C LYS A 53 -7.95 19.18 2.45
N ASN A 54 -7.92 18.61 3.64
CA ASN A 54 -7.69 19.37 4.88
C ASN A 54 -6.21 19.38 5.32
N LEU A 55 -5.31 18.85 4.50
CA LEU A 55 -3.88 18.86 4.79
C LEU A 55 -3.31 20.26 4.52
N THR A 56 -2.93 20.97 5.58
CA THR A 56 -2.29 22.29 5.53
C THR A 56 -0.80 22.24 5.86
N VAL A 57 -0.35 21.17 6.49
CA VAL A 57 1.06 20.94 6.84
C VAL A 57 1.81 20.39 5.65
N SER A 58 2.97 20.98 5.34
CA SER A 58 3.82 20.49 4.24
C SER A 58 4.37 19.09 4.52
N ILE A 59 4.27 18.22 3.51
CA ILE A 59 4.86 16.87 3.51
C ILE A 59 6.13 16.77 2.67
N LYS A 60 6.60 17.88 2.10
CA LYS A 60 7.76 17.94 1.19
C LYS A 60 9.01 17.23 1.75
N ASN A 61 9.24 17.37 3.05
CA ASN A 61 10.43 16.80 3.71
C ASN A 61 10.15 15.45 4.40
N LYS A 62 8.96 14.90 4.25
CA LYS A 62 8.59 13.61 4.80
C LYS A 62 8.94 12.48 3.83
N VAL A 63 9.10 11.29 4.35
CA VAL A 63 9.16 10.07 3.54
C VAL A 63 7.74 9.53 3.40
N VAL A 64 7.29 9.37 2.16
CA VAL A 64 5.91 8.99 1.84
C VAL A 64 5.89 7.63 1.18
N PHE A 65 5.21 6.67 1.80
CA PHE A 65 4.95 5.36 1.22
C PHE A 65 3.47 5.22 0.86
N SER A 66 3.21 4.70 -0.32
CA SER A 66 1.86 4.37 -0.79
C SER A 66 1.60 2.88 -0.68
N ALA A 67 0.53 2.50 0.03
CA ALA A 67 -0.07 1.15 -0.04
C ALA A 67 -1.36 1.17 -0.89
N ILE A 68 -1.58 2.25 -1.64
CA ILE A 68 -2.75 2.47 -2.47
C ILE A 68 -2.59 1.67 -3.76
N LYS A 69 -3.61 0.93 -4.12
CA LYS A 69 -3.67 0.22 -5.41
C LYS A 69 -4.51 1.02 -6.39
N GLY A 70 -3.98 1.21 -7.59
CA GLY A 70 -4.66 1.97 -8.63
C GLY A 70 -4.05 3.34 -8.92
N ILE A 71 -4.56 4.02 -9.91
CA ILE A 71 -4.19 5.38 -10.30
C ILE A 71 -5.05 6.42 -9.58
N VAL A 72 -4.58 7.66 -9.54
CA VAL A 72 -5.37 8.82 -9.09
C VAL A 72 -6.25 9.25 -10.27
N PRO A 73 -7.59 9.06 -10.20
CA PRO A 73 -8.44 9.14 -11.40
C PRO A 73 -8.40 10.48 -12.11
N GLU A 74 -8.39 11.58 -11.38
CA GLU A 74 -8.49 12.92 -11.95
C GLU A 74 -7.22 13.37 -12.68
N ASN A 75 -6.08 12.76 -12.35
CA ASN A 75 -4.79 13.06 -12.97
C ASN A 75 -4.33 11.96 -13.91
N ASN A 76 -4.95 10.78 -13.87
CA ASN A 76 -4.49 9.56 -14.56
C ASN A 76 -3.01 9.23 -14.27
N THR A 77 -2.54 9.54 -13.07
CA THR A 77 -1.16 9.33 -12.63
C THR A 77 -1.09 8.26 -11.56
N ILE A 78 0.04 7.60 -11.46
CA ILE A 78 0.35 6.75 -10.31
C ILE A 78 0.48 7.60 -9.05
N VAL A 79 0.30 6.97 -7.88
CA VAL A 79 0.24 7.69 -6.60
C VAL A 79 1.58 8.36 -6.28
N GLY A 80 2.71 7.75 -6.65
CA GLY A 80 4.03 8.35 -6.47
C GLY A 80 4.18 9.68 -7.22
N GLU A 81 3.79 9.72 -8.49
CA GLU A 81 3.79 10.95 -9.29
C GLU A 81 2.84 12.02 -8.72
N PHE A 82 1.68 11.60 -8.22
CA PHE A 82 0.74 12.51 -7.58
C PHE A 82 1.39 13.24 -6.39
N PHE A 83 2.08 12.54 -5.49
CA PHE A 83 2.76 13.17 -4.37
C PHE A 83 3.92 14.05 -4.81
N HIS A 84 4.67 13.64 -5.83
CA HIS A 84 5.73 14.45 -6.40
C HIS A 84 5.19 15.77 -6.96
N ASN A 85 4.20 15.70 -7.84
CA ASN A 85 3.70 16.85 -8.61
C ASN A 85 2.84 17.80 -7.76
N GLN A 86 2.01 17.28 -6.84
CA GLN A 86 1.06 18.10 -6.08
C GLN A 86 1.63 18.59 -4.74
N TYR A 87 2.56 17.85 -4.14
CA TYR A 87 3.08 18.15 -2.80
C TYR A 87 4.59 18.41 -2.78
N ASN A 88 5.25 18.40 -3.94
CA ASN A 88 6.68 18.60 -4.10
C ASN A 88 7.53 17.64 -3.24
N VAL A 89 7.04 16.42 -3.02
CA VAL A 89 7.81 15.38 -2.35
C VAL A 89 8.91 14.91 -3.28
N PRO A 90 10.19 14.94 -2.89
CA PRO A 90 11.28 14.46 -3.75
C PRO A 90 11.10 12.97 -4.08
N CYS A 91 11.38 12.56 -5.33
CA CYS A 91 11.24 11.16 -5.76
C CYS A 91 11.99 10.16 -4.85
N LYS A 92 13.18 10.55 -4.33
CA LYS A 92 13.93 9.75 -3.36
C LYS A 92 13.25 9.55 -2.00
N ASN A 93 12.17 10.29 -1.74
CA ASN A 93 11.37 10.20 -0.51
C ASN A 93 10.01 9.52 -0.75
N ILE A 94 9.76 9.05 -1.96
CA ILE A 94 8.53 8.35 -2.31
C ILE A 94 8.81 6.87 -2.43
N GLY A 95 7.96 6.07 -1.83
CA GLY A 95 8.02 4.62 -1.93
C GLY A 95 6.63 4.01 -2.08
N VAL A 96 6.62 2.74 -2.45
CA VAL A 96 5.41 1.96 -2.72
C VAL A 96 5.48 0.64 -1.98
N ILE A 97 4.34 0.22 -1.45
CA ILE A 97 4.15 -1.07 -0.78
C ILE A 97 3.14 -1.86 -1.58
N THR A 98 3.52 -3.03 -2.05
CA THR A 98 2.63 -3.94 -2.77
C THR A 98 2.92 -5.39 -2.39
N GLY A 99 2.09 -6.31 -2.85
CA GLY A 99 2.32 -7.73 -2.70
C GLY A 99 1.04 -8.52 -2.45
N PRO A 100 1.10 -9.84 -2.55
CA PRO A 100 0.01 -10.73 -2.19
C PRO A 100 -0.08 -10.84 -0.66
N CYS A 101 -0.78 -9.89 -0.04
CA CYS A 101 -0.94 -9.84 1.41
C CYS A 101 -2.37 -9.38 1.76
N HIS A 102 -3.22 -10.33 2.12
CA HIS A 102 -4.52 -10.05 2.68
C HIS A 102 -4.40 -9.79 4.18
N ALA A 103 -5.05 -8.72 4.67
CA ALA A 103 -4.94 -8.30 6.06
C ALA A 103 -5.41 -9.40 7.03
N GLU A 104 -6.45 -10.14 6.66
CA GLU A 104 -6.98 -11.27 7.41
C GLU A 104 -5.96 -12.41 7.54
N GLU A 105 -5.24 -12.72 6.46
CA GLU A 105 -4.21 -13.75 6.49
C GLU A 105 -3.01 -13.35 7.32
N ILE A 106 -2.61 -12.07 7.26
CA ILE A 106 -1.56 -11.52 8.12
C ILE A 106 -1.99 -11.57 9.60
N ALA A 107 -3.25 -11.25 9.89
CA ALA A 107 -3.80 -11.33 11.25
C ALA A 107 -3.78 -12.77 11.80
N LEU A 108 -3.95 -13.76 10.95
CA LEU A 108 -3.84 -15.19 11.25
C LEU A 108 -2.39 -15.71 11.18
N GLU A 109 -1.39 -14.82 11.08
CA GLU A 109 0.03 -15.14 11.00
C GLU A 109 0.41 -16.07 9.82
N ARG A 110 -0.34 -16.02 8.72
CA ARG A 110 -0.03 -16.76 7.50
C ARG A 110 1.09 -16.10 6.72
N LEU A 111 1.89 -16.94 6.06
CA LEU A 111 3.02 -16.46 5.27
C LEU A 111 2.55 -15.51 4.16
N SER A 112 3.05 -14.28 4.19
CA SER A 112 2.72 -13.21 3.26
C SER A 112 3.99 -12.56 2.71
N TYR A 113 3.90 -12.01 1.51
CA TYR A 113 5.02 -11.36 0.84
C TYR A 113 4.67 -9.91 0.54
N ILE A 114 5.61 -9.01 0.83
CA ILE A 114 5.46 -7.57 0.61
C ILE A 114 6.70 -7.07 -0.14
N THR A 115 6.48 -6.40 -1.27
CA THR A 115 7.50 -5.64 -1.97
C THR A 115 7.45 -4.20 -1.49
N VAL A 116 8.60 -3.66 -1.13
CA VAL A 116 8.80 -2.26 -0.75
C VAL A 116 9.73 -1.63 -1.78
N ALA A 117 9.21 -0.73 -2.59
CA ALA A 117 9.98 -0.05 -3.62
C ALA A 117 10.20 1.42 -3.25
N CYS A 118 11.45 1.91 -3.40
CA CYS A 118 11.80 3.32 -3.24
C CYS A 118 13.11 3.60 -3.99
N ASN A 119 13.21 4.74 -4.68
CA ASN A 119 14.46 5.14 -5.36
C ASN A 119 15.65 5.27 -4.39
N ASP A 120 15.38 5.60 -3.13
CA ASP A 120 16.38 5.50 -2.06
C ASP A 120 16.27 4.13 -1.39
N VAL A 121 17.09 3.19 -1.85
CA VAL A 121 17.10 1.80 -1.38
C VAL A 121 17.25 1.70 0.15
N LYS A 122 18.01 2.60 0.78
CA LYS A 122 18.17 2.59 2.25
C LYS A 122 16.85 2.86 2.98
N LYS A 123 15.99 3.73 2.42
CA LYS A 123 14.65 3.97 2.98
C LYS A 123 13.74 2.77 2.75
N ALA A 124 13.83 2.13 1.58
CA ALA A 124 13.10 0.92 1.31
C ALA A 124 13.50 -0.21 2.27
N GLU A 125 14.80 -0.42 2.49
CA GLU A 125 15.33 -1.40 3.45
C GLU A 125 14.88 -1.12 4.87
N PHE A 126 14.99 0.14 5.33
CA PHE A 126 14.54 0.56 6.67
C PHE A 126 13.06 0.24 6.87
N PHE A 127 12.23 0.59 5.89
CA PHE A 127 10.79 0.37 5.97
C PHE A 127 10.45 -1.13 5.85
N ALA A 128 11.10 -1.85 4.93
CA ALA A 128 10.93 -3.29 4.76
C ALA A 128 11.27 -4.06 6.05
N ASN A 129 12.37 -3.72 6.72
CA ASN A 129 12.75 -4.31 7.99
C ASN A 129 11.72 -4.04 9.09
N SER A 130 11.08 -2.86 9.07
CA SER A 130 10.01 -2.53 10.02
C SER A 130 8.74 -3.35 9.83
N LEU A 131 8.47 -3.84 8.61
CA LEU A 131 7.34 -4.69 8.27
C LEU A 131 7.65 -6.19 8.40
N SER A 132 8.92 -6.56 8.35
CA SER A 132 9.34 -7.96 8.33
C SER A 132 9.02 -8.67 9.65
N SER A 133 8.55 -9.91 9.56
CA SER A 133 8.28 -10.77 10.71
C SER A 133 8.50 -12.24 10.33
N ARG A 134 8.21 -13.16 11.25
CA ARG A 134 8.27 -14.60 10.94
C ARG A 134 7.34 -15.03 9.80
N TYR A 135 6.21 -14.33 9.66
CA TYR A 135 5.17 -14.63 8.66
C TYR A 135 5.00 -13.54 7.58
N VAL A 136 5.71 -12.42 7.68
CA VAL A 136 5.79 -11.39 6.62
C VAL A 136 7.20 -11.34 6.08
N LYS A 137 7.36 -11.70 4.81
CA LYS A 137 8.63 -11.61 4.07
C LYS A 137 8.61 -10.37 3.20
N THR A 138 9.69 -9.61 3.27
CA THR A 138 9.82 -8.37 2.50
C THR A 138 10.87 -8.50 1.41
N VAL A 139 10.59 -7.90 0.26
CA VAL A 139 11.52 -7.75 -0.87
C VAL A 139 11.69 -6.27 -1.12
N VAL A 140 12.91 -5.83 -1.35
CA VAL A 140 13.24 -4.43 -1.67
C VAL A 140 13.45 -4.27 -3.16
N SER A 141 12.95 -3.17 -3.73
CA SER A 141 13.12 -2.79 -5.13
C SER A 141 13.43 -1.29 -5.22
N ASP A 142 14.13 -0.87 -6.26
CA ASP A 142 14.31 0.54 -6.66
C ASP A 142 13.35 0.95 -7.79
N ASP A 143 12.64 -0.01 -8.39
CA ASP A 143 11.67 0.21 -9.44
C ASP A 143 10.27 0.53 -8.87
N ILE A 144 10.04 1.82 -8.61
CA ILE A 144 8.72 2.32 -8.16
C ILE A 144 7.69 2.16 -9.27
N TYR A 145 8.05 2.52 -10.50
CA TYR A 145 7.12 2.53 -11.63
C TYR A 145 6.62 1.12 -11.95
N GLY A 146 7.51 0.17 -12.14
CA GLY A 146 7.14 -1.23 -12.36
C GLY A 146 6.31 -1.78 -11.20
N THR A 147 6.67 -1.45 -9.98
CA THR A 147 5.94 -1.89 -8.78
C THR A 147 4.52 -1.31 -8.71
N GLU A 148 4.31 -0.02 -9.00
CA GLU A 148 2.98 0.59 -9.01
C GLU A 148 2.14 0.09 -10.19
N TYR A 149 2.70 0.10 -11.41
CA TYR A 149 1.96 -0.36 -12.60
C TYR A 149 1.59 -1.83 -12.53
N SER A 150 2.46 -2.70 -12.03
CA SER A 150 2.10 -4.11 -11.85
C SER A 150 0.91 -4.29 -10.90
N SER A 151 0.85 -3.48 -9.83
CA SER A 151 -0.29 -3.52 -8.89
C SER A 151 -1.60 -3.04 -9.51
N VAL A 152 -1.55 -2.13 -10.48
CA VAL A 152 -2.71 -1.66 -11.27
C VAL A 152 -3.13 -2.72 -12.28
N LEU A 153 -2.17 -3.22 -13.07
CA LEU A 153 -2.42 -4.10 -14.21
C LEU A 153 -2.82 -5.52 -13.81
N LYS A 154 -2.43 -5.98 -12.61
CA LYS A 154 -2.83 -7.32 -12.12
C LYS A 154 -4.34 -7.58 -12.22
N ASN A 155 -5.17 -6.55 -12.08
CA ASN A 155 -6.62 -6.71 -12.17
C ASN A 155 -7.09 -6.98 -13.62
N VAL A 156 -6.36 -6.49 -14.62
CA VAL A 156 -6.62 -6.81 -16.04
C VAL A 156 -6.38 -8.29 -16.27
N VAL A 157 -5.27 -8.82 -15.75
CA VAL A 157 -4.94 -10.25 -15.84
C VAL A 157 -5.96 -11.10 -15.08
N ALA A 158 -6.36 -10.66 -13.88
CA ALA A 158 -7.38 -11.36 -13.09
C ALA A 158 -8.73 -11.42 -13.84
N LEU A 159 -9.12 -10.34 -14.50
CA LEU A 159 -10.33 -10.29 -15.31
C LEU A 159 -10.21 -11.24 -16.51
N ALA A 160 -9.10 -11.20 -17.24
CA ALA A 160 -8.85 -12.10 -18.37
C ALA A 160 -8.88 -13.57 -17.95
N SER A 161 -8.25 -13.89 -16.82
CA SER A 161 -8.27 -15.24 -16.24
C SER A 161 -9.71 -15.69 -15.90
N GLY A 162 -10.51 -14.82 -15.29
CA GLY A 162 -11.91 -15.09 -15.00
C GLY A 162 -12.76 -15.31 -16.24
N ILE A 163 -12.55 -14.54 -17.31
CA ILE A 163 -13.22 -14.72 -18.59
C ILE A 163 -12.84 -16.08 -19.20
N CYS A 164 -11.56 -16.42 -19.24
CA CYS A 164 -11.08 -17.69 -19.77
C CYS A 164 -11.66 -18.88 -19.00
N HIS A 165 -11.72 -18.78 -17.67
CA HIS A 165 -12.34 -19.77 -16.82
C HIS A 165 -13.85 -19.95 -17.17
N GLY A 166 -14.57 -18.85 -17.28
CA GLY A 166 -16.01 -18.85 -17.64
C GLY A 166 -16.30 -19.41 -19.03
N LEU A 167 -15.36 -19.29 -19.98
CA LEU A 167 -15.42 -19.85 -21.33
C LEU A 167 -14.99 -21.33 -21.40
N GLY A 168 -14.58 -21.93 -20.28
CA GLY A 168 -14.17 -23.33 -20.20
C GLY A 168 -12.74 -23.62 -20.66
N TYR A 169 -11.87 -22.63 -20.73
CA TYR A 169 -10.45 -22.86 -20.93
C TYR A 169 -9.86 -23.63 -19.73
N GLY A 170 -9.05 -24.66 -20.02
CA GLY A 170 -8.48 -25.50 -18.97
C GLY A 170 -7.36 -24.84 -18.17
N ASP A 171 -6.97 -25.50 -17.07
CA ASP A 171 -5.96 -25.01 -16.11
C ASP A 171 -4.60 -24.74 -16.75
N ASN A 172 -4.19 -25.49 -17.76
CA ASN A 172 -2.95 -25.26 -18.49
C ASN A 172 -2.93 -23.88 -19.16
N PHE A 173 -4.05 -23.48 -19.77
CA PHE A 173 -4.16 -22.15 -20.39
C PHE A 173 -4.13 -21.06 -19.34
N GLN A 174 -4.83 -21.24 -18.22
CA GLN A 174 -4.81 -20.28 -17.10
C GLN A 174 -3.39 -20.12 -16.53
N ALA A 175 -2.67 -21.23 -16.33
CA ALA A 175 -1.29 -21.19 -15.85
C ALA A 175 -0.38 -20.38 -16.79
N VAL A 176 -0.51 -20.57 -18.10
CA VAL A 176 0.25 -19.81 -19.10
C VAL A 176 -0.12 -18.34 -19.07
N LEU A 177 -1.42 -18.00 -19.03
CA LEU A 177 -1.89 -16.63 -18.96
C LEU A 177 -1.32 -15.88 -17.75
N VAL A 178 -1.41 -16.50 -16.57
CA VAL A 178 -0.93 -15.88 -15.30
C VAL A 178 0.59 -15.80 -15.24
N SER A 179 1.31 -16.79 -15.81
CA SER A 179 2.79 -16.81 -15.80
C SER A 179 3.41 -15.79 -16.76
N ASN A 180 2.67 -15.33 -17.77
CA ASN A 180 3.12 -14.33 -18.75
C ASN A 180 2.63 -12.91 -18.44
N ALA A 181 1.97 -12.72 -17.30
CA ALA A 181 1.48 -11.44 -16.84
C ALA A 181 2.49 -10.73 -15.93
#